data_a6543e041992144b158c3ccfd1034906
#
_entry.id   a6543e041992144b158c3ccfd1034906
#
_cell.length_a   1.000
_cell.length_b   1.000
_cell.length_c   1.000
_cell.angle_alpha   90.00
_cell.angle_beta   90.00
_cell.angle_gamma   90.00
#
_symmetry.space_group_name_H-M   'P 1'
#
loop_
_entity.id
_entity.type
_entity.pdbx_description
1 polymer ?
#
loop_
_entity_poly.entity_id
_entity_poly.type
_entity_poly.pdbx_seq_one_letter_code
_entity_poly.pdbx_strand_id
1 'polypeptide(L)'
;MKTYNEVKLAQELIRFPTVKTEDKGIMKFLSRKLSSIGFRCKIIKSKGIGPKPALNLYARFGKSKPHINFLGHTDVVANLNNWKIPPFKGVVRKGYLNG
;
A
#
# COMPACT_ATOMS: atom_id res chain seq x y z
N MET A 1 -19.30 6.30 -10.30
CA MET A 1 -18.32 5.99 -9.24
C MET A 1 -17.73 4.60 -9.49
N LYS A 2 -16.41 4.51 -9.51
CA LYS A 2 -15.76 3.20 -9.61
C LYS A 2 -15.93 2.43 -8.30
N THR A 3 -16.47 1.21 -8.40
CA THR A 3 -16.54 0.29 -7.26
C THR A 3 -15.26 -0.56 -7.25
N TYR A 4 -14.63 -0.64 -6.10
CA TYR A 4 -13.47 -1.49 -5.94
C TYR A 4 -13.84 -2.75 -5.17
N ASN A 5 -13.29 -3.87 -5.60
CA ASN A 5 -13.34 -5.09 -4.82
C ASN A 5 -12.17 -5.05 -3.84
N GLU A 6 -12.46 -4.92 -2.56
CA GLU A 6 -11.45 -4.75 -1.53
C GLU A 6 -10.52 -5.97 -1.39
N VAL A 7 -11.03 -7.16 -1.62
CA VAL A 7 -10.19 -8.37 -1.59
C VAL A 7 -9.18 -8.35 -2.75
N LYS A 8 -9.65 -8.00 -3.94
CA LYS A 8 -8.77 -7.88 -5.11
C LYS A 8 -7.72 -6.80 -4.91
N LEU A 9 -8.11 -5.65 -4.37
CA LEU A 9 -7.17 -4.57 -4.08
C LEU A 9 -6.13 -4.99 -3.04
N ALA A 10 -6.56 -5.68 -1.99
CA ALA A 10 -5.67 -6.21 -0.97
C ALA A 10 -4.67 -7.23 -1.56
N GLN A 11 -5.14 -8.11 -2.46
CA GLN A 11 -4.24 -9.03 -3.17
C GLN A 11 -3.19 -8.29 -4.00
N GLU A 12 -3.60 -7.23 -4.71
CA GLU A 12 -2.69 -6.41 -5.51
C GLU A 12 -1.62 -5.74 -4.62
N LEU A 13 -2.03 -5.21 -3.46
CA LEU A 13 -1.12 -4.58 -2.51
C LEU A 13 -0.13 -5.59 -1.90
N ILE A 14 -0.60 -6.77 -1.54
CA ILE A 14 0.24 -7.84 -0.98
C ILE A 14 1.35 -8.26 -1.95
N ARG A 15 1.10 -8.19 -3.25
CA ARG A 15 2.07 -8.59 -4.27
C ARG A 15 3.28 -7.66 -4.40
N PHE A 16 3.26 -6.50 -3.75
CA PHE A 16 4.45 -5.65 -3.66
C PHE A 16 5.31 -6.10 -2.49
N PRO A 17 6.52 -6.63 -2.73
CA PRO A 17 7.37 -7.14 -1.64
C PRO A 17 8.12 -5.99 -0.94
N THR A 18 7.42 -5.19 -0.19
CA THR A 18 7.89 -3.96 0.46
C THR A 18 8.68 -4.23 1.75
N VAL A 19 9.61 -5.16 1.68
CA VAL A 19 10.47 -5.55 2.79
C VAL A 19 11.51 -4.46 3.05
N LYS A 20 11.82 -4.20 4.30
CA LYS A 20 12.87 -3.26 4.72
C LYS A 20 12.68 -1.85 4.14
N THR A 21 11.45 -1.36 4.13
CA THR A 21 11.08 -0.04 3.63
C THR A 21 11.33 0.19 2.13
N GLU A 22 11.61 -0.85 1.36
CA GLU A 22 11.69 -0.73 -0.09
C GLU A 22 10.30 -0.51 -0.69
N ASP A 23 10.17 0.53 -1.51
CA ASP A 23 8.86 0.92 -2.06
C ASP A 23 8.31 -0.08 -3.09
N LYS A 24 9.16 -0.64 -3.93
CA LYS A 24 8.80 -1.59 -5.00
C LYS A 24 7.71 -1.10 -5.96
N GLY A 25 7.41 0.20 -5.96
CA GLY A 25 6.38 0.80 -6.82
C GLY A 25 5.00 0.93 -6.19
N ILE A 26 4.83 0.55 -4.93
CA ILE A 26 3.51 0.56 -4.27
C ILE A 26 2.94 1.97 -4.10
N MET A 27 3.77 2.99 -3.83
CA MET A 27 3.28 4.37 -3.69
C MET A 27 2.73 4.90 -5.01
N LYS A 28 3.39 4.60 -6.11
CA LYS A 28 2.91 4.96 -7.45
C LYS A 28 1.61 4.23 -7.81
N PHE A 29 1.52 2.96 -7.47
CA PHE A 29 0.31 2.17 -7.64
C PHE A 29 -0.87 2.76 -6.86
N LEU A 30 -0.67 3.06 -5.57
CA LEU A 30 -1.69 3.67 -4.72
C LEU A 30 -2.09 5.05 -5.21
N SER A 31 -1.12 5.87 -5.61
CA SER A 31 -1.38 7.20 -6.16
C SER A 31 -2.29 7.13 -7.38
N ARG A 32 -2.03 6.21 -8.29
CA ARG A 32 -2.88 6.01 -9.48
C ARG A 32 -4.30 5.58 -9.11
N LYS A 33 -4.42 4.62 -8.19
CA LYS A 33 -5.73 4.14 -7.73
C LYS A 33 -6.55 5.25 -7.08
N LEU A 34 -5.94 5.98 -6.15
CA LEU A 34 -6.62 7.06 -5.43
C LEU A 34 -6.94 8.25 -6.35
N SER A 35 -6.03 8.61 -7.25
CA SER A 35 -6.29 9.67 -8.23
C SER A 35 -7.47 9.31 -9.14
N SER A 36 -7.62 8.04 -9.49
CA SER A 36 -8.71 7.59 -10.36
C SER A 36 -10.10 7.76 -9.73
N ILE A 37 -10.18 7.91 -8.42
CA ILE A 37 -11.44 8.14 -7.69
C ILE A 37 -11.55 9.54 -7.11
N GLY A 38 -10.67 10.47 -7.51
CA GLY A 38 -10.79 11.89 -7.21
C GLY A 38 -9.89 12.41 -6.10
N PHE A 39 -8.99 11.59 -5.54
CA PHE A 39 -7.99 12.08 -4.60
C PHE A 39 -6.91 12.90 -5.30
N ARG A 40 -6.43 13.92 -4.64
CA ARG A 40 -5.21 14.62 -5.01
C ARG A 40 -4.06 13.96 -4.27
N CYS A 41 -3.09 13.46 -5.01
CA CYS A 41 -2.01 12.65 -4.48
C CYS A 41 -0.66 13.33 -4.63
N LYS A 42 0.20 13.17 -3.64
CA LYS A 42 1.58 13.64 -3.65
C LYS A 42 2.48 12.58 -3.05
N ILE A 43 3.49 12.16 -3.78
CA ILE A 43 4.53 11.25 -3.26
C ILE A 43 5.64 12.10 -2.68
N ILE A 44 5.98 11.87 -1.42
CA ILE A 44 6.96 12.63 -0.66
C ILE A 44 8.13 11.72 -0.33
N LYS A 45 9.33 12.11 -0.75
CA LYS A 45 10.56 11.43 -0.36
C LYS A 45 11.04 11.98 0.98
N SER A 46 11.32 11.12 1.93
CA SER A 46 12.00 11.47 3.17
C SER A 46 13.36 10.79 3.24
N LYS A 47 14.31 11.38 3.99
CA LYS A 47 15.64 10.79 4.11
C LYS A 47 15.65 9.42 4.77
N GLY A 48 14.68 9.15 5.63
CA GLY A 48 14.54 7.85 6.28
C GLY A 48 15.75 7.46 7.14
N ILE A 49 15.69 6.27 7.71
CA ILE A 49 16.82 5.65 8.38
C ILE A 49 17.36 4.58 7.44
N GLY A 50 18.46 4.87 6.75
CA GLY A 50 19.05 3.91 5.84
C GLY A 50 19.56 4.52 4.53
N PRO A 51 20.15 3.69 3.63
CA PRO A 51 20.78 4.18 2.40
C PRO A 51 19.80 4.65 1.33
N LYS A 52 18.53 4.26 1.40
CA LYS A 52 17.50 4.65 0.43
C LYS A 52 16.47 5.56 1.08
N PRO A 53 15.98 6.60 0.38
CA PRO A 53 14.89 7.42 0.90
C PRO A 53 13.60 6.59 1.03
N ALA A 54 12.83 6.89 2.06
CA ALA A 54 11.48 6.35 2.20
C ALA A 54 10.51 7.16 1.35
N LEU A 55 9.61 6.49 0.65
CA LEU A 55 8.54 7.13 -0.08
C LEU A 55 7.26 7.11 0.77
N ASN A 56 6.60 8.25 0.83
CA ASN A 56 5.33 8.41 1.51
C ASN A 56 4.30 8.95 0.52
N LEU A 57 3.06 8.53 0.67
CA LEU A 57 1.97 9.05 -0.14
C LEU A 57 1.06 9.91 0.74
N TYR A 58 0.86 11.15 0.35
CA TYR A 58 -0.19 12.01 0.88
C TYR A 58 -1.30 12.07 -0.15
N ALA A 59 -2.51 11.70 0.26
CA ALA A 59 -3.69 11.73 -0.60
C ALA A 59 -4.83 12.43 0.11
N ARG A 60 -5.47 13.38 -0.56
CA ARG A 60 -6.58 14.14 0.02
C ARG A 60 -7.77 14.15 -0.94
N PHE A 61 -8.93 13.88 -0.38
CA PHE A 61 -10.21 14.02 -1.06
C PHE A 61 -11.01 15.17 -0.45
N GLY A 62 -11.47 16.09 -1.30
CA GLY A 62 -12.27 17.24 -0.86
C GLY A 62 -11.44 18.37 -0.26
N LYS A 63 -12.14 19.45 0.08
CA LYS A 63 -11.53 20.69 0.61
C LYS A 63 -12.18 21.18 1.91
N SER A 64 -13.33 20.62 2.25
CA SER A 64 -14.14 21.06 3.38
C SER A 64 -13.62 20.53 4.71
N LYS A 65 -14.02 21.18 5.78
CA LYS A 65 -13.82 20.71 7.16
C LYS A 65 -15.11 20.07 7.67
N PRO A 66 -15.06 19.14 8.61
CA PRO A 66 -13.88 18.56 9.23
C PRO A 66 -13.15 17.55 8.34
N HIS A 67 -11.91 17.20 8.70
CA HIS A 67 -11.13 16.17 8.03
C HIS A 67 -11.07 14.89 8.86
N ILE A 68 -11.11 13.75 8.18
CA ILE A 68 -10.74 12.47 8.76
C ILE A 68 -9.41 12.07 8.14
N ASN A 69 -8.45 11.68 8.95
CA ASN A 69 -7.14 11.22 8.50
C ASN A 69 -6.96 9.74 8.79
N PHE A 70 -6.64 8.98 7.75
CA PHE A 70 -6.27 7.57 7.87
C PHE A 70 -4.77 7.48 7.67
N LEU A 71 -4.08 6.91 8.66
CA LEU A 71 -2.64 6.70 8.60
C LEU A 71 -2.37 5.20 8.57
N GLY A 72 -1.62 4.76 7.58
CA GLY A 72 -1.19 3.38 7.45
C GLY A 72 0.23 3.30 6.92
N HIS A 73 0.82 2.12 6.97
CA HIS A 73 2.13 1.88 6.40
C HIS A 73 2.10 0.69 5.46
N THR A 74 3.00 0.68 4.49
CA THR A 74 3.09 -0.35 3.46
C THR A 74 4.29 -1.26 3.64
N ASP A 75 5.26 -0.87 4.45
CA ASP A 75 6.44 -1.69 4.70
C ASP A 75 6.13 -2.87 5.60
N VAL A 76 6.83 -3.96 5.37
CA VAL A 76 6.70 -5.20 6.13
C VAL A 76 8.05 -5.67 6.63
N VAL A 77 8.03 -6.50 7.68
CA VAL A 77 9.25 -7.07 8.25
C VAL A 77 9.90 -8.09 7.30
N ALA A 78 11.19 -8.29 7.48
CA ALA A 78 11.98 -9.16 6.61
C ALA A 78 11.88 -10.66 6.97
N ASN A 79 11.02 -11.03 7.91
CA ASN A 79 10.89 -12.44 8.32
C ASN A 79 10.02 -13.21 7.32
N LEU A 80 10.66 -13.89 6.37
CA LEU A 80 10.01 -14.68 5.34
C LEU A 80 10.10 -16.18 5.60
N ASN A 81 10.49 -16.59 6.80
CA ASN A 81 10.63 -17.97 7.18
C ASN A 81 9.29 -18.57 7.65
N ASN A 82 9.12 -19.88 7.40
CA ASN A 82 7.98 -20.66 7.89
C ASN A 82 6.61 -20.29 7.27
N TRP A 83 6.60 -19.63 6.13
CA TRP A 83 5.36 -19.40 5.38
C TRP A 83 4.97 -20.67 4.59
N LYS A 84 3.80 -21.21 4.91
CA LYS A 84 3.25 -22.34 4.14
C LYS A 84 2.74 -21.93 2.77
N ILE A 85 2.22 -20.72 2.66
CA ILE A 85 1.79 -20.08 1.40
C ILE A 85 2.72 -18.90 1.16
N PRO A 86 3.28 -18.73 -0.06
CA PRO A 86 4.18 -17.61 -0.33
C PRO A 86 3.56 -16.26 0.06
N PRO A 87 4.25 -15.45 0.90
CA PRO A 87 3.63 -14.28 1.53
C PRO A 87 3.26 -13.15 0.58
N PHE A 88 3.88 -13.08 -0.60
CA PHE A 88 3.63 -12.00 -1.57
C PHE A 88 2.78 -12.44 -2.77
N LYS A 89 2.14 -13.59 -2.72
CA LYS A 89 1.24 -14.04 -3.80
C LYS A 89 -0.18 -13.52 -3.67
N GLY A 90 -0.62 -13.17 -2.46
CA GLY A 90 -1.99 -12.73 -2.21
C GLY A 90 -3.01 -13.84 -2.46
N VAL A 91 -2.72 -15.04 -1.99
CA VAL A 91 -3.58 -16.21 -2.22
C VAL A 91 -4.81 -16.14 -1.33
N VAL A 92 -5.99 -16.27 -1.93
CA VAL A 92 -7.25 -16.48 -1.20
C VAL A 92 -7.52 -17.97 -1.15
N ARG A 93 -7.63 -18.51 0.05
CA ARG A 93 -7.85 -19.94 0.26
C ARG A 93 -8.71 -20.17 1.49
N LYS A 94 -9.77 -20.98 1.35
CA LYS A 94 -10.70 -21.31 2.44
C LYS A 94 -11.28 -20.09 3.16
N GLY A 95 -11.56 -19.01 2.42
CA GLY A 95 -12.12 -17.78 2.98
C GLY A 95 -11.09 -16.84 3.62
N TYR A 96 -9.80 -17.14 3.51
CA TYR A 96 -8.71 -16.32 4.06
C TYR A 96 -7.83 -15.74 2.97
N LEU A 97 -7.50 -14.48 3.10
CA LEU A 97 -6.47 -13.83 2.30
C LEU A 97 -5.13 -13.98 3.02
N ASN A 98 -4.14 -14.54 2.33
CA ASN A 98 -2.83 -14.84 2.89
C ASN A 98 -1.80 -13.82 2.40
N GLY A 99 -1.16 -13.17 3.34
CA GLY A 99 -0.15 -12.16 3.05
C GLY A 99 0.34 -11.41 4.27
#